data_02c0f7e36e0ec04798f2ea471faa78a8
#
_entry.id   02c0f7e36e0ec04798f2ea471faa78a8
#
_cell.length_a   1.000
_cell.length_b   1.000
_cell.length_c   1.000
_cell.angle_alpha   90.00
_cell.angle_beta   90.00
_cell.angle_gamma   90.00
#
_symmetry.space_group_name_H-M   'P 1'
#
loop_
_entity.id
_entity.type
_entity.pdbx_description
1 polymer ?
#
loop_
_entity_poly.entity_id
_entity_poly.type
_entity_poly.pdbx_seq_one_letter_code
_entity_poly.pdbx_strand_id
1 'polypeptide(L)'
;MAWDLESIKALADTQEGWSIEVEEHCLSISNDEGVDVFVYPGEQQLIAESLLFPLASVKDVDGLNALVLRTHQLLPLTTIGIKQIAGEDYYIAFGALSSDSKDTVVVEEIDTLFANVGEFLELYAEFLTHEEV
;
A
#
# COMPACT_ATOMS: atom_id res chain seq x y z
N MET A 1 4.74 -8.50 22.12
CA MET A 1 3.32 -8.09 22.04
C MET A 1 2.97 -7.79 20.59
N ALA A 2 1.89 -8.37 20.15
CA ALA A 2 1.44 -8.15 18.78
C ALA A 2 0.70 -6.81 18.66
N TRP A 3 0.81 -6.20 17.50
CA TRP A 3 0.10 -4.97 17.20
C TRP A 3 -1.39 -5.24 17.00
N ASP A 4 -2.23 -4.31 17.43
CA ASP A 4 -3.66 -4.34 17.17
C ASP A 4 -4.11 -2.96 16.68
N LEU A 5 -5.40 -2.81 16.38
CA LEU A 5 -5.89 -1.55 15.85
C LEU A 5 -5.61 -0.38 16.77
N GLU A 6 -5.78 -0.60 18.06
CA GLU A 6 -5.61 0.47 19.05
C GLU A 6 -4.16 0.93 19.15
N SER A 7 -3.23 -0.03 19.21
CA SER A 7 -1.81 0.31 19.35
C SER A 7 -1.25 0.91 18.08
N ILE A 8 -1.72 0.45 16.91
CA ILE A 8 -1.29 1.03 15.65
C ILE A 8 -1.80 2.47 15.53
N LYS A 9 -3.05 2.70 15.92
CA LYS A 9 -3.60 4.05 15.91
C LYS A 9 -2.80 4.98 16.79
N ALA A 10 -2.46 4.53 18.00
CA ALA A 10 -1.66 5.35 18.92
C ALA A 10 -0.31 5.71 18.33
N LEU A 11 0.33 4.74 17.66
CA LEU A 11 1.62 5.00 17.01
C LEU A 11 1.46 5.97 15.84
N ALA A 12 0.44 5.75 14.99
CA ALA A 12 0.23 6.59 13.81
C ALA A 12 -0.13 8.02 14.20
N ASP A 13 -0.86 8.19 15.30
CA ASP A 13 -1.23 9.53 15.77
C ASP A 13 -0.02 10.39 16.16
N THR A 14 1.13 9.76 16.43
CA THR A 14 2.34 10.50 16.75
C THR A 14 3.07 11.02 15.51
N GLN A 15 2.65 10.60 14.31
CA GLN A 15 3.34 10.97 13.08
C GLN A 15 2.72 12.22 12.48
N GLU A 16 3.58 13.20 12.17
CA GLU A 16 3.14 14.44 11.55
C GLU A 16 2.70 14.19 10.12
N GLY A 17 1.58 14.79 9.74
CA GLY A 17 1.11 14.70 8.36
C GLY A 17 0.26 13.48 8.05
N TRP A 18 0.07 12.59 9.02
CA TRP A 18 -0.76 11.41 8.82
C TRP A 18 -2.15 11.65 9.39
N SER A 19 -3.17 11.27 8.61
CA SER A 19 -4.57 11.29 9.05
C SER A 19 -5.04 9.86 9.19
N ILE A 20 -5.68 9.54 10.32
CA ILE A 20 -6.02 8.16 10.63
C ILE A 20 -7.54 8.02 10.76
N GLU A 21 -8.09 6.98 10.11
CA GLU A 21 -9.49 6.63 10.22
C GLU A 21 -9.58 5.17 10.63
N VAL A 22 -10.30 4.90 11.72
CA VAL A 22 -10.45 3.53 12.23
C VAL A 22 -11.63 2.88 11.51
N GLU A 23 -11.40 1.70 10.95
CA GLU A 23 -12.46 0.91 10.33
C GLU A 23 -12.62 -0.39 11.08
N GLU A 24 -13.53 -1.24 10.64
CA GLU A 24 -13.88 -2.43 11.40
C GLU A 24 -12.71 -3.37 11.59
N HIS A 25 -11.93 -3.59 10.52
CA HIS A 25 -10.85 -4.58 10.55
C HIS A 25 -9.49 -3.99 10.22
N CYS A 26 -9.42 -2.68 9.99
CA CYS A 26 -8.16 -2.06 9.59
C CYS A 26 -8.16 -0.59 9.94
N LEU A 27 -6.99 0.02 9.78
CA LEU A 27 -6.86 1.47 9.86
C LEU A 27 -6.56 2.00 8.48
N SER A 28 -7.20 3.11 8.13
CA SER A 28 -6.85 3.86 6.92
C SER A 28 -5.96 5.00 7.33
N ILE A 29 -4.75 5.05 6.79
CA ILE A 29 -3.78 6.11 7.10
C ILE A 29 -3.50 6.84 5.82
N SER A 30 -3.71 8.16 5.83
CA SER A 30 -3.51 9.00 4.65
C SER A 30 -2.40 9.99 4.93
N ASN A 31 -1.56 10.26 3.91
CA ASN A 31 -0.57 11.32 4.04
C ASN A 31 -1.12 12.60 3.43
N ASP A 32 -0.32 13.67 3.47
CA ASP A 32 -0.79 14.97 2.97
C ASP A 32 -0.74 15.08 1.44
N GLU A 33 -0.31 14.01 0.76
CA GLU A 33 -0.35 13.96 -0.70
C GLU A 33 -1.53 13.15 -1.23
N GLY A 34 -2.39 12.67 -0.33
CA GLY A 34 -3.59 11.97 -0.72
C GLY A 34 -3.42 10.48 -0.96
N VAL A 35 -2.31 9.91 -0.53
CA VAL A 35 -2.11 8.47 -0.63
C VAL A 35 -2.71 7.80 0.61
N ASP A 36 -3.50 6.76 0.39
CA ASP A 36 -4.12 6.00 1.47
C ASP A 36 -3.45 4.64 1.62
N VAL A 37 -3.09 4.31 2.85
CA VAL A 37 -2.54 3.01 3.20
C VAL A 37 -3.48 2.37 4.21
N PHE A 38 -3.84 1.12 3.96
CA PHE A 38 -4.69 0.35 4.85
C PHE A 38 -3.84 -0.64 5.62
N VAL A 39 -3.93 -0.60 6.95
CA VAL A 39 -3.10 -1.44 7.82
C VAL A 39 -4.01 -2.47 8.50
N TYR A 40 -3.68 -3.75 8.29
CA TYR A 40 -4.46 -4.88 8.81
C TYR A 40 -3.63 -5.64 9.81
N PRO A 41 -3.93 -5.54 11.11
CA PRO A 41 -3.21 -6.37 12.09
C PRO A 41 -3.74 -7.80 12.08
N GLY A 42 -2.84 -8.76 12.04
CA GLY A 42 -3.17 -10.16 12.10
C GLY A 42 -2.41 -10.83 13.24
N GLU A 43 -2.62 -12.12 13.41
CA GLU A 43 -1.98 -12.83 14.51
C GLU A 43 -0.47 -12.95 14.34
N GLN A 44 -0.02 -13.17 13.12
CA GLN A 44 1.39 -13.37 12.83
C GLN A 44 1.99 -12.27 11.97
N GLN A 45 1.16 -11.55 11.24
CA GLN A 45 1.63 -10.54 10.31
C GLN A 45 0.84 -9.26 10.45
N LEU A 46 1.53 -8.17 10.19
CA LEU A 46 0.93 -6.85 10.05
C LEU A 46 1.06 -6.50 8.58
N ILE A 47 -0.05 -6.26 7.89
CA ILE A 47 -0.03 -5.98 6.46
C ILE A 47 -0.43 -4.54 6.21
N ALA A 48 0.38 -3.84 5.43
CA ALA A 48 0.07 -2.48 4.97
C ALA A 48 -0.09 -2.54 3.46
N GLU A 49 -1.18 -2.02 2.92
CA GLU A 49 -1.41 -2.06 1.48
C GLU A 49 -2.05 -0.78 0.98
N SER A 50 -1.82 -0.48 -0.28
CA SER A 50 -2.40 0.68 -0.95
C SER A 50 -2.90 0.25 -2.31
N LEU A 51 -4.09 0.74 -2.70
CA LEU A 51 -4.65 0.47 -4.02
C LEU A 51 -3.96 1.37 -5.03
N LEU A 52 -3.52 0.79 -6.15
CA LEU A 52 -2.90 1.57 -7.20
C LEU A 52 -3.92 1.95 -8.28
N PHE A 53 -4.46 0.98 -8.98
CA PHE A 53 -5.47 1.21 -10.01
C PHE A 53 -6.09 -0.12 -10.42
N PRO A 54 -7.31 -0.09 -10.97
CA PRO A 54 -7.94 -1.34 -11.43
C PRO A 54 -7.30 -1.82 -12.72
N LEU A 55 -7.34 -3.13 -12.95
CA LEU A 55 -6.85 -3.70 -14.20
C LEU A 55 -7.59 -3.12 -15.40
N ALA A 56 -8.85 -2.75 -15.22
CA ALA A 56 -9.65 -2.18 -16.31
C ALA A 56 -9.04 -0.88 -16.84
N SER A 57 -8.22 -0.20 -16.06
CA SER A 57 -7.56 1.04 -16.48
C SER A 57 -6.25 0.81 -17.21
N VAL A 58 -5.83 -0.45 -17.38
CA VAL A 58 -4.54 -0.78 -17.97
C VAL A 58 -4.74 -1.18 -19.42
N LYS A 59 -3.97 -0.57 -20.32
CA LYS A 59 -4.08 -0.82 -21.77
C LYS A 59 -3.47 -2.17 -22.16
N ASP A 60 -2.40 -2.57 -21.48
CA ASP A 60 -1.64 -3.77 -21.82
C ASP A 60 -1.26 -4.47 -20.53
N VAL A 61 -2.16 -5.33 -20.03
CA VAL A 61 -1.96 -5.99 -18.75
C VAL A 61 -0.73 -6.90 -18.79
N ASP A 62 -0.55 -7.64 -19.88
CA ASP A 62 0.59 -8.55 -19.98
C ASP A 62 1.90 -7.78 -19.97
N GLY A 63 1.96 -6.66 -20.70
CA GLY A 63 3.15 -5.82 -20.72
C GLY A 63 3.46 -5.22 -19.36
N LEU A 64 2.43 -4.74 -18.68
CA LEU A 64 2.61 -4.18 -17.34
C LEU A 64 3.08 -5.25 -16.37
N ASN A 65 2.47 -6.43 -16.41
CA ASN A 65 2.88 -7.52 -15.51
C ASN A 65 4.35 -7.89 -15.72
N ALA A 66 4.79 -7.93 -16.98
CA ALA A 66 6.18 -8.21 -17.27
C ALA A 66 7.11 -7.14 -16.73
N LEU A 67 6.72 -5.88 -16.87
CA LEU A 67 7.52 -4.77 -16.35
C LEU A 67 7.60 -4.83 -14.84
N VAL A 68 6.49 -5.09 -14.16
CA VAL A 68 6.45 -5.18 -12.71
C VAL A 68 7.45 -6.24 -12.23
N LEU A 69 7.40 -7.43 -12.82
CA LEU A 69 8.28 -8.52 -12.40
C LEU A 69 9.75 -8.21 -12.66
N ARG A 70 10.05 -7.48 -13.74
CA ARG A 70 11.43 -7.16 -14.10
C ARG A 70 12.01 -6.04 -13.26
N THR A 71 11.16 -5.13 -12.74
CA THR A 71 11.64 -3.95 -12.03
C THR A 71 11.30 -3.97 -10.56
N HIS A 72 10.79 -5.09 -10.06
CA HIS A 72 10.24 -5.18 -8.72
C HIS A 72 11.23 -4.80 -7.62
N GLN A 73 12.49 -5.16 -7.79
CA GLN A 73 13.48 -4.88 -6.73
C GLN A 73 14.03 -3.45 -6.76
N LEU A 74 13.58 -2.64 -7.71
CA LEU A 74 14.01 -1.23 -7.74
C LEU A 74 13.44 -0.43 -6.58
N LEU A 75 12.29 -0.85 -6.05
CA LEU A 75 11.67 -0.17 -4.91
C LEU A 75 11.55 -1.17 -3.77
N PRO A 76 12.56 -1.24 -2.91
CA PRO A 76 12.57 -2.24 -1.84
C PRO A 76 11.49 -2.01 -0.80
N LEU A 77 11.20 -3.04 -0.05
CA LEU A 77 10.23 -3.08 1.05
C LEU A 77 8.78 -3.10 0.60
N THR A 78 8.51 -2.97 -0.70
CA THR A 78 7.14 -2.94 -1.21
C THR A 78 6.97 -3.98 -2.30
N THR A 79 5.88 -4.71 -2.24
CA THR A 79 5.54 -5.75 -3.21
C THR A 79 4.32 -5.29 -4.01
N ILE A 80 4.32 -5.60 -5.31
CA ILE A 80 3.17 -5.33 -6.17
C ILE A 80 2.43 -6.63 -6.39
N GLY A 81 1.11 -6.59 -6.22
CA GLY A 81 0.28 -7.75 -6.47
C GLY A 81 -1.03 -7.36 -7.10
N ILE A 82 -1.87 -8.36 -7.34
CA ILE A 82 -3.21 -8.17 -7.86
C ILE A 82 -4.18 -8.74 -6.83
N LYS A 83 -5.20 -7.95 -6.49
CA LYS A 83 -6.18 -8.34 -5.48
C LYS A 83 -7.57 -8.03 -6.00
N GLN A 84 -8.51 -8.94 -5.76
CA GLN A 84 -9.90 -8.70 -6.13
C GLN A 84 -10.61 -7.98 -5.00
N ILE A 85 -11.24 -6.86 -5.33
CA ILE A 85 -11.96 -6.04 -4.37
C ILE A 85 -13.33 -5.73 -4.97
N ALA A 86 -14.39 -6.14 -4.27
CA ALA A 86 -15.75 -5.89 -4.72
C ALA A 86 -15.99 -6.40 -6.14
N GLY A 87 -15.41 -7.56 -6.47
CA GLY A 87 -15.61 -8.19 -7.77
C GLY A 87 -14.72 -7.65 -8.88
N GLU A 88 -13.81 -6.75 -8.59
CA GLU A 88 -12.93 -6.15 -9.58
C GLU A 88 -11.48 -6.33 -9.17
N ASP A 89 -10.61 -6.61 -10.14
CA ASP A 89 -9.19 -6.79 -9.86
C ASP A 89 -8.45 -5.46 -9.86
N TYR A 90 -7.61 -5.28 -8.85
CA TYR A 90 -6.79 -4.08 -8.69
C TYR A 90 -5.33 -4.46 -8.55
N TYR A 91 -4.45 -3.63 -9.10
CA TYR A 91 -3.05 -3.66 -8.69
C TYR A 91 -2.93 -2.99 -7.34
N ILE A 92 -2.19 -3.62 -6.45
CA ILE A 92 -1.95 -3.07 -5.12
C ILE A 92 -0.46 -3.07 -4.83
N ALA A 93 -0.06 -2.15 -3.95
CA ALA A 93 1.29 -2.13 -3.39
C ALA A 93 1.15 -2.52 -1.93
N PHE A 94 1.98 -3.44 -1.44
CA PHE A 94 1.83 -3.87 -0.06
C PHE A 94 3.16 -4.33 0.54
N GLY A 95 3.17 -4.39 1.86
CA GLY A 95 4.27 -4.96 2.61
C GLY A 95 3.72 -5.74 3.80
N ALA A 96 4.46 -6.74 4.23
CA ALA A 96 4.07 -7.56 5.38
C ALA A 96 5.20 -7.54 6.40
N LEU A 97 4.84 -7.32 7.66
CA LEU A 97 5.79 -7.28 8.76
C LEU A 97 5.38 -8.33 9.79
N SER A 98 6.34 -8.76 10.60
CA SER A 98 6.00 -9.56 11.76
C SER A 98 5.09 -8.76 12.68
N SER A 99 4.11 -9.42 13.29
CA SER A 99 3.21 -8.76 14.22
C SER A 99 3.94 -8.25 15.47
N ASP A 100 5.19 -8.67 15.67
CA ASP A 100 6.03 -8.22 16.78
C ASP A 100 7.03 -7.14 16.39
N SER A 101 6.91 -6.57 15.20
CA SER A 101 7.85 -5.57 14.73
C SER A 101 7.91 -4.37 15.67
N LYS A 102 9.08 -3.75 15.73
CA LYS A 102 9.27 -2.54 16.54
C LYS A 102 8.51 -1.37 15.91
N ASP A 103 8.17 -0.38 16.74
CA ASP A 103 7.44 0.78 16.27
C ASP A 103 8.16 1.53 15.16
N THR A 104 9.50 1.65 15.24
CA THR A 104 10.26 2.33 14.19
C THR A 104 10.17 1.56 12.87
N VAL A 105 10.11 0.24 12.91
CA VAL A 105 9.99 -0.59 11.71
C VAL A 105 8.60 -0.42 11.10
N VAL A 106 7.56 -0.37 11.92
CA VAL A 106 6.20 -0.19 11.44
C VAL A 106 6.06 1.17 10.75
N VAL A 107 6.57 2.22 11.37
CA VAL A 107 6.54 3.56 10.78
C VAL A 107 7.30 3.59 9.46
N GLU A 108 8.49 2.98 9.44
CA GLU A 108 9.30 2.95 8.24
C GLU A 108 8.59 2.26 7.08
N GLU A 109 7.94 1.13 7.38
CA GLU A 109 7.22 0.39 6.34
C GLU A 109 6.10 1.23 5.73
N ILE A 110 5.30 1.87 6.57
CA ILE A 110 4.19 2.69 6.10
C ILE A 110 4.70 3.90 5.32
N ASP A 111 5.72 4.55 5.84
CA ASP A 111 6.30 5.73 5.20
C ASP A 111 6.90 5.37 3.84
N THR A 112 7.61 4.24 3.77
CA THR A 112 8.18 3.76 2.52
C THR A 112 7.07 3.41 1.51
N LEU A 113 5.98 2.84 1.99
CA LEU A 113 4.86 2.51 1.11
C LEU A 113 4.25 3.78 0.51
N PHE A 114 4.07 4.83 1.31
CA PHE A 114 3.61 6.11 0.78
C PHE A 114 4.51 6.60 -0.36
N ALA A 115 5.83 6.58 -0.14
CA ALA A 115 6.76 7.05 -1.15
C ALA A 115 6.76 6.17 -2.38
N ASN A 116 6.72 4.85 -2.19
CA ASN A 116 6.79 3.91 -3.30
C ASN A 116 5.52 3.92 -4.14
N VAL A 117 4.35 4.19 -3.54
CA VAL A 117 3.11 4.30 -4.32
C VAL A 117 3.25 5.40 -5.36
N GLY A 118 3.78 6.56 -4.97
CA GLY A 118 4.02 7.65 -5.91
C GLY A 118 4.95 7.24 -7.04
N GLU A 119 6.03 6.54 -6.69
CA GLU A 119 7.00 6.07 -7.69
C GLU A 119 6.40 5.05 -8.63
N PHE A 120 5.60 4.11 -8.11
CA PHE A 120 4.94 3.11 -8.97
C PHE A 120 3.95 3.75 -9.92
N LEU A 121 3.17 4.72 -9.45
CA LEU A 121 2.20 5.39 -10.31
C LEU A 121 2.90 6.11 -11.45
N GLU A 122 4.03 6.74 -11.18
CA GLU A 122 4.81 7.42 -12.20
C GLU A 122 5.43 6.43 -13.18
N LEU A 123 6.01 5.35 -12.64
CA LEU A 123 6.69 4.35 -13.45
C LEU A 123 5.73 3.64 -14.40
N TYR A 124 4.50 3.40 -13.95
CA TYR A 124 3.54 2.63 -14.74
C TYR A 124 2.54 3.49 -15.49
N ALA A 125 2.72 4.82 -15.48
CA ALA A 125 1.74 5.74 -16.05
C ALA A 125 1.45 5.48 -17.53
N GLU A 126 2.46 5.07 -18.29
CA GLU A 126 2.29 4.86 -19.72
C GLU A 126 1.38 3.66 -20.04
N PHE A 127 1.14 2.79 -19.07
CA PHE A 127 0.26 1.64 -19.26
C PHE A 127 -1.20 1.96 -18.93
N LEU A 128 -1.47 3.14 -18.41
CA LEU A 128 -2.82 3.51 -18.02
C LEU A 128 -3.53 4.22 -19.15
N THR A 129 -4.87 4.10 -19.17
CA THR A 129 -5.68 4.86 -20.12
C THR A 129 -5.79 6.29 -19.63
N HIS A 130 -5.97 7.22 -20.56
CA HIS A 130 -5.98 8.64 -20.22
C HIS A 130 -7.29 9.33 -20.54
N GLU A 131 -8.31 8.60 -20.91
CA GLU A 131 -9.59 9.23 -21.26
C GLU A 131 -10.28 9.85 -20.08
N GLU A 132 -9.92 9.43 -18.88
CA GLU A 132 -10.51 9.95 -17.65
C GLU A 132 -9.98 11.32 -17.28
N VAL A 133 -8.97 11.76 -17.95
CA VAL A 133 -8.35 13.05 -17.65
C VAL A 133 -9.16 14.20 -18.19
#